data_2b0befcc979db6648e1a044197c55a18
#
_entry.id   2b0befcc979db6648e1a044197c55a18
#
_cell.length_a   1.000
_cell.length_b   1.000
_cell.length_c   1.000
_cell.angle_alpha   90.00
_cell.angle_beta   90.00
_cell.angle_gamma   90.00
#
_symmetry.space_group_name_H-M   'P 1'
#
loop_
_entity.id
_entity.type
_entity.pdbx_description
1 polymer ?
#
loop_
_entity_poly.entity_id
_entity_poly.type
_entity_poly.pdbx_seq_one_letter_code
_entity_poly.pdbx_strand_id
1 'polypeptide(L)'
;EKAGILTGYHATIDPVALGYHITAFINLTLDPKQKDEFYPYVKDCPNVLECNCVTGTYSIMLKVAFPSTMELDTFIGHLQRFGNTQTQIVFSTAVPPRGVGIETDDLEKE
;
A
#
# COMPACT_ATOMS: atom_id res chain seq x y z
N GLU A 1 -11.89 -5.47 20.62
CA GLU A 1 -11.64 -5.46 19.94
C GLU A 1 -12.05 -5.22 19.53
N LYS A 2 -12.53 -5.14 19.85
CA LYS A 2 -12.49 -4.95 19.08
C LYS A 2 -12.26 -4.68 18.48
N ALA A 3 -12.27 -4.53 18.61
CA ALA A 3 -11.71 -4.50 17.70
C ALA A 3 -11.29 -4.55 17.48
N GLY A 4 -11.17 -4.62 17.62
CA GLY A 4 -10.47 -4.90 16.92
C GLY A 4 -10.16 -5.00 16.86
N ILE A 5 -10.31 -5.03 16.95
CA ILE A 5 -9.79 -5.18 16.59
C ILE A 5 -9.02 -5.16 16.59
N LEU A 6 -8.67 -5.20 16.59
CA LEU A 6 -7.83 -5.43 16.37
C LEU A 6 -6.94 -5.19 16.55
N THR A 7 -6.54 -5.22 16.72
CA THR A 7 -5.69 -5.12 16.89
C THR A 7 -4.67 -5.21 16.46
N GLY A 8 -4.23 -4.75 16.53
CA GLY A 8 -3.13 -4.83 16.03
C GLY A 8 -2.75 -5.85 15.15
N TYR A 9 -3.12 -6.24 15.02
CA TYR A 9 -2.76 -7.00 14.37
C TYR A 9 -3.33 -7.10 13.37
N HIS A 10 -3.18 -7.21 13.08
CA HIS A 10 -3.09 -7.44 11.84
C HIS A 10 -4.00 -8.25 11.31
N ALA A 11 -5.01 -8.08 11.72
CA ALA A 11 -6.04 -8.66 11.06
C ALA A 11 -5.95 -8.31 9.65
N THR A 12 -5.79 -9.24 8.90
CA THR A 12 -5.85 -9.06 7.52
C THR A 12 -7.28 -8.90 7.16
N ILE A 13 -7.71 -7.71 7.11
CA ILE A 13 -9.02 -7.40 6.60
C ILE A 13 -8.91 -7.32 5.10
N ASP A 14 -9.73 -8.08 4.41
CA ASP A 14 -9.79 -8.05 2.96
C ASP A 14 -10.40 -6.71 2.53
N PRO A 15 -9.66 -5.82 1.86
CA PRO A 15 -10.22 -4.54 1.43
C PRO A 15 -11.44 -4.70 0.52
N VAL A 16 -11.49 -5.74 -0.30
CA VAL A 16 -12.63 -5.96 -1.18
C VAL A 16 -13.88 -6.18 -0.36
N ALA A 17 -13.79 -6.90 0.75
CA ALA A 17 -14.93 -7.15 1.61
C ALA A 17 -15.46 -5.87 2.24
N LEU A 18 -14.65 -4.81 2.30
CA LEU A 18 -15.05 -3.52 2.85
C LEU A 18 -15.50 -2.55 1.76
N GLY A 19 -15.59 -3.00 0.50
CA GLY A 19 -16.02 -2.13 -0.59
C GLY A 19 -14.90 -1.47 -1.35
N TYR A 20 -13.64 -1.76 -1.02
CA TYR A 20 -12.49 -1.22 -1.74
C TYR A 20 -12.09 -2.22 -2.83
N HIS A 21 -12.72 -2.08 -3.98
CA HIS A 21 -12.61 -3.09 -5.04
C HIS A 21 -11.36 -2.96 -5.89
N ILE A 22 -10.66 -1.83 -5.81
CA ILE A 22 -9.47 -1.56 -6.62
C ILE A 22 -8.26 -1.52 -5.71
N THR A 23 -7.30 -2.41 -5.94
CA THR A 23 -6.00 -2.36 -5.29
C THR A 23 -4.97 -1.98 -6.34
N ALA A 24 -4.07 -1.09 -6.01
CA ALA A 24 -3.06 -0.63 -6.94
C ALA A 24 -1.73 -0.43 -6.26
N PHE A 25 -0.65 -0.56 -7.04
CA PHE A 25 0.68 -0.18 -6.62
C PHE A 25 1.07 1.07 -7.38
N ILE A 26 1.50 2.10 -6.66
CA ILE A 26 1.91 3.35 -7.26
C ILE A 26 3.38 3.56 -6.96
N ASN A 27 4.17 3.65 -8.02
CA ASN A 27 5.58 3.98 -7.91
C ASN A 27 5.73 5.48 -8.08
N LEU A 28 6.49 6.10 -7.20
CA LEU A 28 6.65 7.56 -7.19
C LEU A 28 8.13 7.91 -7.12
N THR A 29 8.54 8.86 -7.95
CA THR A 29 9.85 9.47 -7.84
C THR A 29 9.69 10.71 -6.98
N LEU A 30 9.95 10.57 -5.68
CA LEU A 30 9.74 11.66 -4.73
C LEU A 30 10.85 12.69 -4.85
N ASP A 31 10.45 13.95 -5.05
CA ASP A 31 11.38 15.06 -4.97
C ASP A 31 11.84 15.19 -3.51
N PRO A 32 13.16 15.14 -3.25
CA PRO A 32 13.64 15.24 -1.87
C PRO A 32 13.17 16.49 -1.13
N LYS A 33 12.90 17.55 -1.86
CA LYS A 33 12.41 18.79 -1.25
C LYS A 33 10.99 18.68 -0.74
N GLN A 34 10.26 17.64 -1.17
CA GLN A 34 8.86 17.46 -0.79
C GLN A 34 8.67 16.43 0.31
N LYS A 35 9.75 15.85 0.84
CA LYS A 35 9.64 14.80 1.84
C LYS A 35 8.82 15.21 3.05
N ASP A 36 9.06 16.43 3.55
CA ASP A 36 8.41 16.88 4.77
C ASP A 36 6.92 17.06 4.60
N GLU A 37 6.44 17.24 3.38
CA GLU A 37 5.01 17.32 3.09
C GLU A 37 4.43 15.97 2.69
N PHE A 38 5.23 15.15 2.04
CA PHE A 38 4.77 13.88 1.50
C PHE A 38 4.39 12.88 2.60
N TYR A 39 5.29 12.66 3.57
CA TYR A 39 5.05 11.62 4.56
C TYR A 39 3.83 11.90 5.44
N PRO A 40 3.61 13.11 5.93
CA PRO A 40 2.36 13.38 6.66
C PRO A 40 1.12 13.18 5.79
N TYR A 41 1.21 13.57 4.53
CA TYR A 41 0.08 13.43 3.62
C TYR A 41 -0.35 11.95 3.47
N VAL A 42 0.62 11.05 3.20
CA VAL A 42 0.27 9.65 3.03
C VAL A 42 -0.12 8.98 4.34
N LYS A 43 0.45 9.42 5.45
CA LYS A 43 0.08 8.86 6.75
C LYS A 43 -1.37 9.18 7.10
N ASP A 44 -1.87 10.31 6.64
CA ASP A 44 -3.23 10.74 6.92
C ASP A 44 -4.24 10.19 5.92
N CYS A 45 -3.78 9.49 4.89
CA CYS A 45 -4.66 8.96 3.86
C CYS A 45 -5.03 7.52 4.18
N PRO A 46 -6.29 7.24 4.57
CA PRO A 46 -6.68 5.87 4.95
C PRO A 46 -6.67 4.88 3.80
N ASN A 47 -6.64 5.35 2.57
CA ASN A 47 -6.57 4.47 1.39
C ASN A 47 -5.17 3.93 1.14
N VAL A 48 -4.15 4.50 1.79
CA VAL A 48 -2.78 4.03 1.65
C VAL A 48 -2.57 2.88 2.64
N LEU A 49 -2.38 1.68 2.13
CA LEU A 49 -2.19 0.50 2.96
C LEU A 49 -0.73 0.32 3.37
N GLU A 50 0.18 0.70 2.48
CA GLU A 50 1.61 0.63 2.73
C GLU A 50 2.32 1.75 1.99
N CYS A 51 3.42 2.21 2.56
CA CYS A 51 4.30 3.16 1.90
C CYS A 51 5.73 2.73 2.19
N ASN A 52 6.45 2.36 1.16
CA ASN A 52 7.80 1.84 1.29
C ASN A 52 8.78 2.69 0.51
N CYS A 53 9.96 2.93 1.08
CA CYS A 53 11.09 3.49 0.36
C CYS A 53 11.80 2.33 -0.33
N VAL A 54 12.02 2.47 -1.63
CA VAL A 54 12.61 1.39 -2.42
C VAL A 54 13.80 1.91 -3.22
N THR A 55 14.61 0.98 -3.68
CA THR A 55 15.73 1.30 -4.55
C THR A 55 15.29 1.18 -6.01
N GLY A 56 16.03 1.82 -6.91
CA GLY A 56 15.77 1.76 -8.34
C GLY A 56 15.32 3.09 -8.88
N THR A 57 14.63 3.03 -10.02
CA THR A 57 14.19 4.23 -10.73
C THR A 57 13.21 5.07 -9.89
N TYR A 58 12.34 4.39 -9.17
CA TYR A 58 11.38 5.06 -8.29
C TYR A 58 11.85 4.89 -6.85
N SER A 59 11.67 5.93 -6.04
CA SER A 59 12.13 5.92 -4.66
C SER A 59 11.06 5.50 -3.67
N ILE A 60 9.79 5.58 -4.05
CA ILE A 60 8.66 5.25 -3.17
C ILE A 60 7.74 4.26 -3.89
N MET A 61 7.23 3.28 -3.14
CA MET A 61 6.20 2.39 -3.63
C MET A 61 5.05 2.38 -2.63
N LEU A 62 3.87 2.72 -3.11
CA LEU A 62 2.66 2.75 -2.31
C LEU A 62 1.75 1.61 -2.71
N LYS A 63 1.12 0.99 -1.71
CA LYS A 63 0.02 0.08 -1.96
C LYS A 63 -1.26 0.76 -1.48
N VAL A 64 -2.24 0.89 -2.36
CA VAL A 64 -3.46 1.63 -2.07
C VAL A 64 -4.68 0.81 -2.42
N ALA A 65 -5.82 1.16 -1.81
CA ALA A 65 -7.10 0.53 -2.13
C ALA A 65 -8.16 1.61 -2.24
N PHE A 66 -8.97 1.52 -3.29
CA PHE A 66 -10.02 2.50 -3.58
C PHE A 66 -11.31 1.78 -4.00
N PRO A 67 -12.47 2.40 -3.77
CA PRO A 67 -13.74 1.83 -4.21
C PRO A 67 -13.89 1.82 -5.73
N SER A 68 -13.26 2.76 -6.43
CA SER A 68 -13.42 2.91 -7.88
C SER A 68 -12.15 3.45 -8.51
N THR A 69 -12.05 3.29 -9.83
CA THR A 69 -10.93 3.83 -10.57
C THR A 69 -10.95 5.36 -10.59
N MET A 70 -12.13 5.95 -10.51
CA MET A 70 -12.25 7.40 -10.49
C MET A 70 -11.59 8.00 -9.24
N GLU A 71 -11.81 7.39 -8.07
CA GLU A 71 -11.19 7.87 -6.85
C GLU A 71 -9.70 7.63 -6.85
N LEU A 72 -9.27 6.50 -7.42
CA LEU A 72 -7.85 6.22 -7.59
C LEU A 72 -7.20 7.30 -8.46
N ASP A 73 -7.84 7.66 -9.56
CA ASP A 73 -7.32 8.67 -10.47
C ASP A 73 -7.17 10.02 -9.76
N THR A 74 -8.16 10.39 -8.96
CA THR A 74 -8.09 11.63 -8.18
C THR A 74 -6.89 11.62 -7.23
N PHE A 75 -6.66 10.49 -6.56
CA PHE A 75 -5.54 10.36 -5.66
C PHE A 75 -4.21 10.46 -6.40
N ILE A 76 -4.10 9.82 -7.57
CA ILE A 76 -2.90 9.90 -8.39
C ILE A 76 -2.61 11.36 -8.79
N GLY A 77 -3.66 12.10 -9.14
CA GLY A 77 -3.51 13.52 -9.46
C GLY A 77 -2.90 14.31 -8.31
N HIS A 78 -3.32 14.00 -7.08
CA HIS A 78 -2.75 14.66 -5.90
C HIS A 78 -1.30 14.25 -5.68
N LEU A 79 -0.95 12.99 -5.95
CA LEU A 79 0.43 12.53 -5.79
C LEU A 79 1.39 13.18 -6.77
N GLN A 80 0.90 13.56 -7.94
CA GLN A 80 1.78 14.09 -8.98
C GLN A 80 2.45 15.40 -8.60
N ARG A 81 1.93 16.09 -7.60
CA ARG A 81 2.60 17.28 -7.08
C ARG A 81 3.91 16.94 -6.37
N PHE A 82 4.11 15.68 -5.96
CA PHE A 82 5.30 15.24 -5.26
C PHE A 82 6.35 14.63 -6.18
N GLY A 83 5.97 14.29 -7.40
CA GLY A 83 6.89 13.70 -8.37
C GLY A 83 6.16 12.89 -9.41
N ASN A 84 6.92 12.19 -10.23
CA ASN A 84 6.38 11.36 -11.30
C ASN A 84 5.83 10.06 -10.73
N THR A 85 4.69 9.63 -11.26
CA THR A 85 4.02 8.42 -10.79
C THR A 85 3.86 7.40 -11.91
N GLN A 86 3.86 6.12 -11.53
CA GLN A 86 3.50 5.02 -12.41
C GLN A 86 2.59 4.09 -11.60
N THR A 87 1.41 3.82 -12.11
CA THR A 87 0.39 3.05 -11.39
C THR A 87 0.17 1.71 -12.05
N GLN A 88 0.07 0.66 -11.22
CA GLN A 88 -0.26 -0.68 -11.66
C GLN A 88 -1.48 -1.14 -10.87
N ILE A 89 -2.56 -1.46 -11.56
CA ILE A 89 -3.77 -1.96 -10.91
C ILE A 89 -3.66 -3.49 -10.82
N VAL A 90 -3.97 -4.01 -9.65
CA VAL A 90 -3.93 -5.46 -9.43
C VAL A 90 -5.16 -6.08 -10.04
N PHE A 91 -4.97 -6.97 -11.03
CA PHE A 91 -6.06 -7.73 -11.62
C PHE A 91 -6.45 -8.91 -10.74
N SER A 92 -5.45 -9.63 -10.24
CA SER A 92 -5.68 -10.81 -9.43
C SER A 92 -4.47 -11.06 -8.55
N THR A 93 -4.69 -11.78 -7.47
CA THR A 93 -3.63 -12.09 -6.52
C THR A 93 -3.52 -13.59 -6.38
N ALA A 94 -2.42 -14.14 -6.88
CA ALA A 94 -2.19 -15.59 -6.81
C ALA A 94 -1.86 -16.03 -5.39
N VAL A 95 -1.09 -15.22 -4.68
CA VAL A 95 -0.74 -15.50 -3.28
C VAL A 95 -1.07 -14.25 -2.46
N PRO A 96 -2.12 -14.32 -1.64
CA PRO A 96 -2.46 -13.16 -0.79
C PRO A 96 -1.37 -12.90 0.25
N PRO A 97 -1.34 -11.70 0.82
CA PRO A 97 -0.36 -11.40 1.86
C PRO A 97 -0.38 -12.45 2.97
N ARG A 98 0.80 -12.87 3.37
CA ARG A 98 0.96 -13.85 4.44
C ARG A 98 2.28 -13.58 5.14
N GLY A 99 2.39 -14.03 6.38
CA GLY A 99 3.62 -13.84 7.13
C GLY A 99 4.75 -14.73 6.63
N VAL A 100 5.96 -14.36 7.00
CA VAL A 100 7.13 -15.19 6.73
C VAL A 100 7.01 -16.48 7.53
N GLY A 101 7.24 -17.64 6.90
CA GLY A 101 7.21 -18.93 7.58
C GLY A 101 8.35 -19.02 8.57
N ILE A 102 8.03 -19.55 9.75
CA ILE A 102 9.07 -19.76 10.74
C ILE A 102 9.49 -21.17 10.65
N GLU A 103 10.05 -21.57 10.73
CA GLU A 103 10.28 -22.72 10.54
C GLU A 103 10.86 -23.46 11.17
N THR A 104 10.30 -23.32 11.35
CA THR A 104 10.50 -23.60 11.38
C THR A 104 10.53 -24.28 11.18
N ASP A 105 10.49 -24.57 11.26
CA ASP A 105 10.62 -25.09 10.76
C ASP A 105 10.85 -25.28 10.18
N ASP A 106 10.89 -25.14 10.05
CA ASP A 106 11.40 -25.14 9.34
C ASP A 106 12.17 -24.90 9.35
N LEU A 107 12.55 -24.73 9.95
CA LEU A 107 13.29 -24.57 9.91
C LEU A 107 13.63 -25.25 10.31
N GLU A 108 13.31 -25.86 10.64
CA GLU A 108 13.52 -26.52 10.61
C GLU A 108 13.30 -27.25 10.21
N LYS A 109 13.15 -27.55 10.28
CA LYS A 109 13.14 -28.16 9.64
C LYS A 109 13.53 -28.38 9.16
N GLU A 110 13.91 -28.24 9.46
CA GLU A 110 14.51 -28.30 8.85
C GLU A 110 14.84 -28.46 8.65
#